data_252ab3fd0f3cae71ad5dc08a96611ad7
#
_entry.id   252ab3fd0f3cae71ad5dc08a96611ad7
#
_cell.length_a   1.000
_cell.length_b   1.000
_cell.length_c   1.000
_cell.angle_alpha   90.00
_cell.angle_beta   90.00
_cell.angle_gamma   90.00
#
_symmetry.space_group_name_H-M   'P 1'
#
loop_
_entity.id
_entity.type
_entity.pdbx_description
1 polymer ?
#
loop_
_entity_poly.entity_id
_entity_poly.type
_entity_poly.pdbx_seq_one_letter_code
_entity_poly.pdbx_strand_id
1 'polypeptide(L)'
;MAKEIDLTFDAEPREEFGKGAARRIRRASKVPAVLHDHGADPVHLTLPGHQVMLALRASSNSIFTVRTPAGSTLALPRQIQRDPIKGTIEHVDLDVVRRGEKVTVAVPVHVTGEAAPETLIVSELTEVELEADPTAIPERIEVSVEGLAAGTIITAAELELPAGSTLITDGTIQVVNVTAQQTAAAADAELAAAEAEAGVVATEAATPSGDVETEGGSSDENASSAAAAVPQS
;
A
#
# COMPACT_ATOMS: atom_id res chain seq x y z
N MET A 1 4.80 -26.44 -14.10
CA MET A 1 4.30 -25.83 -15.35
C MET A 1 3.65 -24.54 -14.97
N ALA A 2 4.28 -23.40 -15.23
CA ALA A 2 3.66 -22.08 -15.07
C ALA A 2 2.53 -21.99 -16.08
N LYS A 3 1.32 -21.75 -15.61
CA LYS A 3 0.15 -21.53 -16.47
C LYS A 3 0.39 -20.20 -17.16
N GLU A 4 0.59 -20.22 -18.47
CA GLU A 4 0.68 -19.02 -19.28
C GLU A 4 -0.59 -18.20 -19.03
N ILE A 5 -0.43 -17.03 -18.46
CA ILE A 5 -1.55 -16.12 -18.17
C ILE A 5 -1.81 -15.36 -19.45
N ASP A 6 -3.01 -15.55 -19.98
CA ASP A 6 -3.45 -14.82 -21.18
C ASP A 6 -3.67 -13.36 -20.79
N LEU A 7 -2.83 -12.48 -21.31
CA LEU A 7 -2.87 -11.04 -21.07
C LEU A 7 -3.79 -10.29 -22.06
N THR A 8 -4.64 -11.05 -22.76
CA THR A 8 -5.62 -10.51 -23.71
C THR A 8 -7.00 -10.45 -23.08
N PHE A 9 -7.58 -9.26 -23.02
CA PHE A 9 -8.89 -9.03 -22.41
C PHE A 9 -9.88 -8.45 -23.42
N ASP A 10 -11.07 -9.04 -23.47
CA ASP A 10 -12.18 -8.47 -24.22
C ASP A 10 -12.84 -7.36 -23.38
N ALA A 11 -12.80 -6.14 -23.90
CA ALA A 11 -13.32 -4.96 -23.25
C ALA A 11 -14.63 -4.51 -23.86
N GLU A 12 -15.62 -4.23 -23.03
CA GLU A 12 -16.89 -3.66 -23.43
C GLU A 12 -16.87 -2.14 -23.23
N PRO A 13 -17.28 -1.34 -24.22
CA PRO A 13 -17.41 0.10 -24.04
C PRO A 13 -18.46 0.40 -22.98
N ARG A 14 -18.21 1.45 -22.19
CA ARG A 14 -19.09 1.84 -21.09
C ARG A 14 -19.80 3.14 -21.43
N GLU A 15 -21.13 3.10 -21.42
CA GLU A 15 -22.00 4.26 -21.68
C GLU A 15 -22.60 4.82 -20.38
N GLU A 16 -22.74 3.97 -19.34
CA GLU A 16 -23.30 4.37 -18.06
C GLU A 16 -22.23 4.79 -17.06
N PHE A 17 -22.40 5.97 -16.47
CA PHE A 17 -21.47 6.55 -15.51
C PHE A 17 -22.09 6.67 -14.11
N GLY A 18 -21.24 7.01 -13.13
CA GLY A 18 -21.61 7.25 -11.77
C GLY A 18 -21.58 6.03 -10.85
N LYS A 19 -21.79 6.29 -9.55
CA LYS A 19 -21.63 5.31 -8.47
C LYS A 19 -22.52 4.07 -8.63
N GLY A 20 -23.76 4.26 -9.11
CA GLY A 20 -24.71 3.16 -9.31
C GLY A 20 -24.27 2.20 -10.42
N ALA A 21 -23.83 2.73 -11.55
CA ALA A 21 -23.32 1.95 -12.68
C ALA A 21 -22.07 1.17 -12.31
N ALA A 22 -21.09 1.81 -11.68
CA ALA A 22 -19.87 1.15 -11.21
C ALA A 22 -20.18 -0.01 -10.23
N ARG A 23 -21.17 0.16 -9.33
CA ARG A 23 -21.60 -0.93 -8.44
C ARG A 23 -22.25 -2.09 -9.17
N ARG A 24 -23.03 -1.84 -10.24
CA ARG A 24 -23.63 -2.91 -11.07
C ARG A 24 -22.55 -3.73 -11.76
N ILE A 25 -21.57 -3.06 -12.38
CA ILE A 25 -20.42 -3.68 -13.05
C ILE A 25 -19.66 -4.60 -12.10
N ARG A 26 -19.30 -4.10 -10.89
CA ARG A 26 -18.59 -4.91 -9.90
C ARG A 26 -19.39 -6.09 -9.37
N ARG A 27 -20.72 -5.97 -9.24
CA ARG A 27 -21.61 -7.09 -8.87
C ARG A 27 -21.67 -8.17 -9.95
N ALA A 28 -21.47 -7.78 -11.22
CA ALA A 28 -21.37 -8.71 -12.35
C ALA A 28 -19.96 -9.33 -12.48
N SER A 29 -19.10 -9.19 -11.48
CA SER A 29 -17.70 -9.66 -11.48
C SER A 29 -16.86 -9.06 -12.60
N LYS A 30 -17.22 -7.85 -13.06
CA LYS A 30 -16.48 -7.05 -14.01
C LYS A 30 -15.84 -5.85 -13.30
N VAL A 31 -14.78 -5.28 -13.91
CA VAL A 31 -14.05 -4.13 -13.37
C VAL A 31 -14.19 -2.96 -14.33
N PRO A 32 -14.63 -1.78 -13.84
CA PRO A 32 -14.59 -0.57 -14.64
C PRO A 32 -13.14 -0.15 -14.85
N ALA A 33 -12.80 0.23 -16.07
CA ALA A 33 -11.48 0.69 -16.45
C ALA A 33 -11.56 1.94 -17.31
N VAL A 34 -10.48 2.69 -17.34
CA VAL A 34 -10.29 3.84 -18.22
C VAL A 34 -9.01 3.63 -19.01
N LEU A 35 -9.08 3.79 -20.30
CA LEU A 35 -7.95 3.73 -21.20
C LEU A 35 -7.60 5.15 -21.63
N HIS A 36 -6.41 5.60 -21.23
CA HIS A 36 -5.86 6.90 -21.58
C HIS A 36 -4.94 6.77 -22.80
N ASP A 37 -5.21 7.53 -23.86
CA ASP A 37 -4.32 7.65 -25.00
C ASP A 37 -3.69 9.06 -24.98
N HIS A 38 -2.41 9.15 -25.31
CA HIS A 38 -1.69 10.42 -25.37
C HIS A 38 -2.28 11.33 -26.46
N GLY A 39 -3.08 12.32 -26.03
CA GLY A 39 -3.70 13.33 -26.88
C GLY A 39 -5.11 13.00 -27.43
N ALA A 40 -5.71 11.87 -27.02
CA ALA A 40 -7.10 11.55 -27.31
C ALA A 40 -7.97 11.56 -26.03
N ASP A 41 -9.28 11.60 -26.21
CA ASP A 41 -10.22 11.50 -25.10
C ASP A 41 -10.13 10.12 -24.43
N PRO A 42 -10.23 10.05 -23.09
CA PRO A 42 -10.17 8.79 -22.37
C PRO A 42 -11.36 7.89 -22.71
N VAL A 43 -11.07 6.62 -23.02
CA VAL A 43 -12.08 5.62 -23.36
C VAL A 43 -12.47 4.84 -22.11
N HIS A 44 -13.74 4.89 -21.75
CA HIS A 44 -14.25 4.13 -20.60
C HIS A 44 -14.65 2.72 -21.01
N LEU A 45 -14.13 1.74 -20.28
CA LEU A 45 -14.25 0.32 -20.59
C LEU A 45 -14.73 -0.48 -19.38
N THR A 46 -15.18 -1.69 -19.65
CA THR A 46 -15.48 -2.69 -18.64
C THR A 46 -14.70 -3.95 -18.97
N LEU A 47 -13.88 -4.42 -18.03
CA LEU A 47 -13.01 -5.58 -18.18
C LEU A 47 -13.52 -6.80 -17.39
N PRO A 48 -13.18 -8.03 -17.82
CA PRO A 48 -13.48 -9.24 -17.05
C PRO A 48 -12.64 -9.30 -15.75
N GLY A 49 -13.29 -9.12 -14.62
CA GLY A 49 -12.61 -8.90 -13.33
C GLY A 49 -11.71 -10.05 -12.89
N HIS A 50 -12.13 -11.30 -13.10
CA HIS A 50 -11.33 -12.47 -12.70
C HIS A 50 -10.02 -12.58 -13.47
N GLN A 51 -10.06 -12.38 -14.79
CA GLN A 51 -8.87 -12.45 -15.65
C GLN A 51 -7.90 -11.32 -15.34
N VAL A 52 -8.41 -10.09 -15.19
CA VAL A 52 -7.61 -8.92 -14.82
C VAL A 52 -6.96 -9.11 -13.43
N MET A 53 -7.70 -9.67 -12.47
CA MET A 53 -7.15 -9.94 -11.14
C MET A 53 -6.00 -10.96 -11.19
N LEU A 54 -6.13 -12.02 -11.99
CA LEU A 54 -5.07 -13.03 -12.15
C LEU A 54 -3.83 -12.43 -12.82
N ALA A 55 -4.01 -11.63 -13.86
CA ALA A 55 -2.92 -10.97 -14.56
C ALA A 55 -2.16 -9.98 -13.65
N LEU A 56 -2.88 -9.10 -12.94
CA LEU A 56 -2.30 -8.13 -12.02
C LEU A 56 -1.70 -8.74 -10.74
N ARG A 57 -2.10 -9.97 -10.41
CA ARG A 57 -1.48 -10.72 -9.31
C ARG A 57 -0.15 -11.34 -9.73
N ALA A 58 -0.02 -11.73 -10.99
CA ALA A 58 1.20 -12.30 -11.53
C ALA A 58 2.27 -11.21 -11.74
N SER A 59 1.88 -10.10 -12.35
CA SER A 59 2.74 -8.95 -12.55
C SER A 59 1.90 -7.67 -12.66
N SER A 60 2.23 -6.67 -11.86
CA SER A 60 1.54 -5.37 -11.89
C SER A 60 1.93 -4.54 -13.12
N ASN A 61 3.10 -4.82 -13.72
CA ASN A 61 3.67 -4.02 -14.79
C ASN A 61 3.62 -4.74 -16.16
N SER A 62 2.75 -5.75 -16.30
CA SER A 62 2.57 -6.45 -17.57
C SER A 62 1.77 -5.64 -18.57
N ILE A 63 2.16 -5.73 -19.84
CA ILE A 63 1.41 -5.13 -20.95
C ILE A 63 0.18 -5.99 -21.25
N PHE A 64 -0.98 -5.35 -21.30
CA PHE A 64 -2.24 -5.97 -21.62
C PHE A 64 -2.62 -5.71 -23.08
N THR A 65 -3.18 -6.72 -23.73
CA THR A 65 -3.84 -6.56 -25.02
C THR A 65 -5.33 -6.38 -24.76
N VAL A 66 -5.82 -5.16 -24.90
CA VAL A 66 -7.24 -4.82 -24.72
C VAL A 66 -7.94 -4.86 -26.07
N ARG A 67 -8.88 -5.79 -26.23
CA ARG A 67 -9.72 -5.89 -27.40
C ARG A 67 -11.00 -5.10 -27.18
N THR A 68 -11.17 -4.07 -27.97
CA THR A 68 -12.40 -3.27 -28.04
C THR A 68 -13.11 -3.52 -29.37
N PRO A 69 -14.38 -3.18 -29.50
CA PRO A 69 -15.07 -3.21 -30.80
C PRO A 69 -14.41 -2.35 -31.89
N ALA A 70 -13.64 -1.34 -31.48
CA ALA A 70 -12.90 -0.45 -32.37
C ALA A 70 -11.53 -1.02 -32.82
N GLY A 71 -11.00 -2.04 -32.13
CA GLY A 71 -9.71 -2.64 -32.43
C GLY A 71 -9.01 -3.22 -31.20
N SER A 72 -7.78 -3.68 -31.39
CA SER A 72 -6.92 -4.22 -30.34
C SER A 72 -5.81 -3.22 -30.03
N THR A 73 -5.67 -2.86 -28.76
CA THR A 73 -4.73 -1.86 -28.29
C THR A 73 -3.85 -2.45 -27.17
N LEU A 74 -2.57 -2.12 -27.18
CA LEU A 74 -1.67 -2.45 -26.08
C LEU A 74 -1.81 -1.40 -25.00
N ALA A 75 -1.97 -1.84 -23.77
CA ALA A 75 -2.19 -0.98 -22.63
C ALA A 75 -1.36 -1.44 -21.42
N LEU A 76 -0.86 -0.49 -20.66
CA LEU A 76 -0.12 -0.70 -19.43
C LEU A 76 -0.98 -0.24 -18.25
N PRO A 77 -1.12 -1.02 -17.18
CA PRO A 77 -1.79 -0.54 -15.98
C PRO A 77 -0.95 0.55 -15.30
N ARG A 78 -1.56 1.72 -15.15
CA ARG A 78 -0.95 2.88 -14.47
C ARG A 78 -1.34 2.96 -13.02
N GLN A 79 -2.64 2.80 -12.75
CA GLN A 79 -3.17 2.84 -11.38
C GLN A 79 -4.19 1.74 -11.17
N ILE A 80 -4.05 1.03 -10.05
CA ILE A 80 -4.93 -0.07 -9.67
C ILE A 80 -5.54 0.25 -8.32
N GLN A 81 -6.87 0.45 -8.29
CA GLN A 81 -7.59 0.65 -7.04
C GLN A 81 -8.13 -0.69 -6.55
N ARG A 82 -7.73 -1.08 -5.34
CA ARG A 82 -8.16 -2.34 -4.70
C ARG A 82 -8.92 -2.03 -3.42
N ASP A 83 -9.97 -2.80 -3.15
CA ASP A 83 -10.65 -2.81 -1.86
C ASP A 83 -9.75 -3.53 -0.85
N PRO A 84 -9.26 -2.85 0.21
CA PRO A 84 -8.34 -3.46 1.18
C PRO A 84 -8.95 -4.60 1.98
N ILE A 85 -10.29 -4.61 2.15
CA ILE A 85 -10.99 -5.62 2.95
C ILE A 85 -11.28 -6.87 2.10
N LYS A 86 -11.79 -6.69 0.88
CA LYS A 86 -12.20 -7.77 0.00
C LYS A 86 -11.10 -8.25 -0.93
N GLY A 87 -10.04 -7.46 -1.09
CA GLY A 87 -8.97 -7.72 -2.05
C GLY A 87 -9.41 -7.66 -3.53
N THR A 88 -10.63 -7.18 -3.80
CA THR A 88 -11.16 -7.06 -5.15
C THR A 88 -10.70 -5.78 -5.81
N ILE A 89 -10.48 -5.84 -7.13
CA ILE A 89 -10.12 -4.65 -7.91
C ILE A 89 -11.37 -3.80 -8.11
N GLU A 90 -11.29 -2.53 -7.74
CA GLU A 90 -12.39 -1.57 -7.87
C GLU A 90 -12.32 -0.77 -9.16
N HIS A 91 -11.13 -0.41 -9.59
CA HIS A 91 -10.87 0.37 -10.79
C HIS A 91 -9.47 0.07 -11.33
N VAL A 92 -9.31 0.19 -12.64
CA VAL A 92 -8.01 0.11 -13.31
C VAL A 92 -7.90 1.25 -14.32
N ASP A 93 -6.85 2.03 -14.19
CA ASP A 93 -6.46 3.02 -15.17
C ASP A 93 -5.35 2.43 -16.05
N LEU A 94 -5.55 2.51 -17.36
CA LEU A 94 -4.67 1.94 -18.36
C LEU A 94 -4.15 3.05 -19.26
N ASP A 95 -2.86 3.07 -19.54
CA ASP A 95 -2.26 3.94 -20.53
C ASP A 95 -2.00 3.15 -21.82
N VAL A 96 -2.38 3.72 -22.98
CA VAL A 96 -2.08 3.13 -24.28
C VAL A 96 -0.59 3.18 -24.54
N VAL A 97 -0.03 2.06 -24.91
CA VAL A 97 1.39 1.92 -25.17
C VAL A 97 1.65 1.69 -26.65
N ARG A 98 2.55 2.48 -27.22
CA ARG A 98 3.02 2.34 -28.59
C ARG A 98 4.45 1.81 -28.58
N ARG A 99 4.80 0.99 -29.54
CA ARG A 99 6.16 0.48 -29.66
C ARG A 99 7.14 1.62 -29.92
N GLY A 100 8.21 1.68 -29.13
CA GLY A 100 9.25 2.70 -29.23
C GLY A 100 8.94 4.02 -28.50
N GLU A 101 7.84 4.09 -27.74
CA GLU A 101 7.51 5.20 -26.86
C GLU A 101 7.92 4.81 -25.43
N LYS A 102 8.69 5.65 -24.76
CA LYS A 102 9.04 5.42 -23.35
C LYS A 102 7.86 5.74 -22.45
N VAL A 103 7.64 4.89 -21.47
CA VAL A 103 6.56 5.02 -20.51
C VAL A 103 7.09 5.12 -19.09
N THR A 104 6.43 5.94 -18.27
CA THR A 104 6.71 6.03 -16.85
C THR A 104 5.95 4.95 -16.11
N VAL A 105 6.66 4.13 -15.35
CA VAL A 105 6.11 2.99 -14.62
C VAL A 105 6.59 3.02 -13.19
N ALA A 106 5.69 2.75 -12.25
CA ALA A 106 6.03 2.48 -10.87
C ALA A 106 6.40 1.00 -10.72
N VAL A 107 7.65 0.72 -10.38
CA VAL A 107 8.17 -0.64 -10.23
C VAL A 107 8.37 -0.95 -8.74
N PRO A 108 7.82 -2.08 -8.24
CA PRO A 108 7.99 -2.45 -6.85
C PRO A 108 9.42 -2.86 -6.55
N VAL A 109 9.91 -2.42 -5.37
CA VAL A 109 11.23 -2.77 -4.84
C VAL A 109 11.08 -3.97 -3.92
N HIS A 110 11.87 -5.00 -4.16
CA HIS A 110 11.95 -6.19 -3.34
C HIS A 110 13.31 -6.29 -2.66
N VAL A 111 13.28 -6.29 -1.34
CA VAL A 111 14.49 -6.51 -0.54
C VAL A 111 14.79 -7.99 -0.48
N THR A 112 16.01 -8.38 -0.83
CA THR A 112 16.51 -9.76 -0.81
C THR A 112 17.72 -9.89 0.10
N GLY A 113 17.84 -11.03 0.78
CA GLY A 113 18.94 -11.32 1.71
C GLY A 113 18.58 -11.06 3.17
N GLU A 114 19.52 -11.38 4.05
CA GLU A 114 19.44 -11.15 5.49
C GLU A 114 20.51 -10.12 5.88
N ALA A 115 20.09 -9.07 6.58
CA ALA A 115 21.03 -8.10 7.15
C ALA A 115 21.77 -8.70 8.35
N ALA A 116 22.75 -7.99 8.88
CA ALA A 116 23.51 -8.42 10.03
C ALA A 116 22.60 -8.72 11.24
N PRO A 117 23.00 -9.64 12.16
CA PRO A 117 22.23 -9.92 13.35
C PRO A 117 22.01 -8.63 14.17
N GLU A 118 20.86 -8.55 14.84
CA GLU A 118 20.41 -7.39 15.61
C GLU A 118 20.12 -6.12 14.76
N THR A 119 19.77 -6.29 13.49
CA THR A 119 19.35 -5.19 12.62
C THR A 119 17.88 -5.33 12.21
N LEU A 120 17.23 -4.19 11.97
CA LEU A 120 15.89 -4.07 11.43
C LEU A 120 15.96 -3.38 10.08
N ILE A 121 15.39 -4.00 9.05
CA ILE A 121 15.28 -3.44 7.71
C ILE A 121 13.98 -2.66 7.62
N VAL A 122 14.06 -1.37 7.33
CA VAL A 122 12.92 -0.49 7.11
C VAL A 122 12.92 -0.07 5.65
N SER A 123 11.90 -0.46 4.89
CA SER A 123 11.68 0.01 3.54
C SER A 123 10.87 1.31 3.60
N GLU A 124 11.48 2.42 3.18
CA GLU A 124 10.81 3.72 3.12
C GLU A 124 10.07 3.89 1.81
N LEU A 125 10.63 3.38 0.70
CA LEU A 125 9.97 3.32 -0.59
C LEU A 125 9.68 1.88 -0.97
N THR A 126 8.42 1.61 -1.32
CA THR A 126 7.96 0.31 -1.82
C THR A 126 7.96 0.24 -3.34
N GLU A 127 7.89 1.39 -4.01
CA GLU A 127 7.82 1.52 -5.46
C GLU A 127 8.69 2.67 -5.92
N VAL A 128 9.33 2.51 -7.08
CA VAL A 128 10.21 3.51 -7.71
C VAL A 128 9.72 3.78 -9.12
N GLU A 129 9.62 5.06 -9.48
CA GLU A 129 9.21 5.49 -10.82
C GLU A 129 10.39 5.45 -11.78
N LEU A 130 10.21 4.69 -12.86
CA LEU A 130 11.17 4.54 -13.94
C LEU A 130 10.56 4.92 -15.28
N GLU A 131 11.36 5.50 -16.15
CA GLU A 131 11.06 5.64 -17.57
C GLU A 131 11.72 4.48 -18.31
N ALA A 132 10.93 3.62 -18.94
CA ALA A 132 11.43 2.44 -19.64
C ALA A 132 10.70 2.20 -20.96
N ASP A 133 11.35 1.44 -21.86
CA ASP A 133 10.68 0.92 -23.03
C ASP A 133 9.64 -0.14 -22.62
N PRO A 134 8.44 -0.15 -23.22
CA PRO A 134 7.37 -1.08 -22.89
C PRO A 134 7.79 -2.56 -22.93
N THR A 135 8.72 -2.90 -23.81
CA THR A 135 9.21 -4.28 -23.97
C THR A 135 10.27 -4.68 -22.93
N ALA A 136 10.82 -3.73 -22.18
CA ALA A 136 11.92 -3.93 -21.23
C ALA A 136 11.57 -3.48 -19.80
N ILE A 137 10.27 -3.41 -19.47
CA ILE A 137 9.83 -3.04 -18.12
C ILE A 137 10.16 -4.17 -17.16
N PRO A 138 10.92 -3.92 -16.07
CA PRO A 138 11.17 -4.92 -15.04
C PRO A 138 9.92 -5.19 -14.21
N GLU A 139 9.69 -6.43 -13.84
CA GLU A 139 8.58 -6.80 -12.94
C GLU A 139 8.83 -6.32 -11.51
N ARG A 140 10.09 -6.30 -11.10
CA ARG A 140 10.56 -5.88 -9.77
C ARG A 140 12.01 -5.43 -9.85
N ILE A 141 12.43 -4.63 -8.88
CA ILE A 141 13.82 -4.28 -8.62
C ILE A 141 14.25 -5.00 -7.36
N GLU A 142 15.32 -5.80 -7.44
CA GLU A 142 15.83 -6.52 -6.28
C GLU A 142 16.96 -5.71 -5.64
N VAL A 143 16.85 -5.51 -4.33
CA VAL A 143 17.85 -4.81 -3.52
C VAL A 143 18.43 -5.81 -2.53
N SER A 144 19.72 -6.12 -2.66
CA SER A 144 20.41 -6.99 -1.72
C SER A 144 20.81 -6.22 -0.47
N VAL A 145 20.41 -6.77 0.69
CA VAL A 145 20.77 -6.25 2.01
C VAL A 145 21.70 -7.20 2.76
N GLU A 146 22.30 -8.18 2.07
CA GLU A 146 23.12 -9.21 2.71
C GLU A 146 24.32 -8.62 3.45
N GLY A 147 24.38 -8.90 4.75
CA GLY A 147 25.52 -8.52 5.60
C GLY A 147 25.65 -7.02 5.86
N LEU A 148 24.67 -6.20 5.52
CA LEU A 148 24.70 -4.76 5.79
C LEU A 148 24.62 -4.49 7.29
N ALA A 149 25.46 -3.57 7.78
CA ALA A 149 25.49 -3.15 9.18
C ALA A 149 24.38 -2.14 9.46
N ALA A 150 24.04 -2.03 10.75
CA ALA A 150 23.13 -0.99 11.23
C ALA A 150 23.66 0.41 10.87
N GLY A 151 22.77 1.29 10.43
CA GLY A 151 23.09 2.64 9.97
C GLY A 151 23.37 2.75 8.46
N THR A 152 23.29 1.64 7.71
CA THR A 152 23.44 1.67 6.26
C THR A 152 22.14 2.11 5.61
N ILE A 153 22.24 3.07 4.70
CA ILE A 153 21.12 3.60 3.93
C ILE A 153 21.38 3.31 2.47
N ILE A 154 20.41 2.73 1.79
CA ILE A 154 20.44 2.52 0.33
C ILE A 154 19.53 3.56 -0.31
N THR A 155 20.09 4.35 -1.23
CA THR A 155 19.38 5.40 -1.95
C THR A 155 18.87 4.90 -3.30
N ALA A 156 17.91 5.62 -3.90
CA ALA A 156 17.37 5.29 -5.21
C ALA A 156 18.42 5.32 -6.34
N ALA A 157 19.51 6.08 -6.19
CA ALA A 157 20.61 6.13 -7.15
C ALA A 157 21.47 4.86 -7.16
N GLU A 158 21.49 4.08 -6.08
CA GLU A 158 22.28 2.86 -5.93
C GLU A 158 21.55 1.59 -6.42
N LEU A 159 20.32 1.75 -6.89
CA LEU A 159 19.53 0.63 -7.40
C LEU A 159 20.09 0.11 -8.71
N GLU A 160 20.17 -1.21 -8.84
CA GLU A 160 20.53 -1.87 -10.09
C GLU A 160 19.36 -1.82 -11.08
N LEU A 161 19.45 -0.91 -12.05
CA LEU A 161 18.42 -0.74 -13.07
C LEU A 161 18.74 -1.59 -14.31
N PRO A 162 17.74 -2.23 -14.94
CA PRO A 162 17.92 -2.95 -16.18
C PRO A 162 18.28 -1.99 -17.33
N ALA A 163 18.97 -2.54 -18.34
CA ALA A 163 19.36 -1.77 -19.50
C ALA A 163 18.16 -1.17 -20.24
N GLY A 164 18.19 0.15 -20.48
CA GLY A 164 17.12 0.87 -21.17
C GLY A 164 16.10 1.54 -20.26
N SER A 165 16.25 1.44 -18.94
CA SER A 165 15.45 2.20 -17.98
C SER A 165 16.21 3.40 -17.42
N THR A 166 15.47 4.48 -17.17
CA THR A 166 15.98 5.72 -16.57
C THR A 166 15.20 6.02 -15.31
N LEU A 167 15.90 6.32 -14.22
CA LEU A 167 15.27 6.70 -12.95
C LEU A 167 14.63 8.08 -13.08
N ILE A 168 13.33 8.19 -12.72
CA ILE A 168 12.62 9.48 -12.62
C ILE A 168 12.59 9.94 -11.17
N THR A 169 12.43 9.01 -10.23
CA THR A 169 12.45 9.29 -8.79
C THR A 169 13.78 9.95 -8.43
N ASP A 170 13.74 10.94 -7.53
CA ASP A 170 14.96 11.61 -7.06
C ASP A 170 15.92 10.58 -6.45
N GLY A 171 17.12 10.49 -6.99
CA GLY A 171 18.14 9.55 -6.56
C GLY A 171 18.61 9.71 -5.11
N THR A 172 18.29 10.84 -4.47
CA THR A 172 18.65 11.11 -3.07
C THR A 172 17.68 10.49 -2.08
N ILE A 173 16.51 10.01 -2.54
CA ILE A 173 15.51 9.43 -1.68
C ILE A 173 16.00 8.07 -1.16
N GLN A 174 15.81 7.85 0.13
CA GLN A 174 16.14 6.59 0.80
C GLN A 174 15.10 5.52 0.41
N VAL A 175 15.57 4.38 -0.06
CA VAL A 175 14.73 3.23 -0.41
C VAL A 175 14.68 2.24 0.74
N VAL A 176 15.86 1.92 1.28
CA VAL A 176 16.00 1.00 2.40
C VAL A 176 16.91 1.60 3.45
N ASN A 177 16.49 1.53 4.70
CA ASN A 177 17.27 1.94 5.85
C ASN A 177 17.45 0.74 6.79
N VAL A 178 18.69 0.42 7.12
CA VAL A 178 19.03 -0.66 8.05
C VAL A 178 19.31 -0.06 9.43
N THR A 179 18.39 -0.22 10.36
CA THR A 179 18.52 0.30 11.73
C THR A 179 18.92 -0.79 12.71
N ALA A 180 19.55 -0.43 13.83
CA ALA A 180 19.77 -1.37 14.91
C ALA A 180 18.44 -1.77 15.55
N GLN A 181 18.23 -3.05 15.76
CA GLN A 181 17.09 -3.53 16.54
C GLN A 181 17.32 -3.16 18.01
N GLN A 182 16.51 -2.25 18.55
CA GLN A 182 16.52 -2.00 19.97
C GLN A 182 16.00 -3.24 20.70
N THR A 183 16.87 -3.93 21.40
CA THR A 183 16.44 -5.01 22.31
C THR A 183 15.74 -4.38 23.52
N ALA A 184 14.76 -5.08 24.11
CA ALA A 184 14.04 -4.59 25.28
C ALA A 184 15.00 -4.15 26.41
N ALA A 185 16.13 -4.84 26.56
CA ALA A 185 17.17 -4.49 27.50
C ALA A 185 17.89 -3.14 27.18
N ALA A 186 18.04 -2.80 25.90
CA ALA A 186 18.63 -1.53 25.50
C ALA A 186 17.63 -0.37 25.68
N ALA A 187 16.35 -0.61 25.40
CA ALA A 187 15.29 0.36 25.62
C ALA A 187 15.09 0.67 27.13
N ASP A 188 15.15 -0.36 27.98
CA ASP A 188 15.11 -0.19 29.45
C ASP A 188 16.34 0.55 29.98
N ALA A 189 17.52 0.31 29.42
CA ALA A 189 18.74 1.02 29.79
C ALA A 189 18.72 2.50 29.36
N GLU A 190 18.14 2.80 28.20
CA GLU A 190 18.00 4.16 27.70
C GLU A 190 16.94 4.95 28.49
N LEU A 191 15.81 4.30 28.84
CA LEU A 191 14.82 4.84 29.75
C LEU A 191 15.42 5.15 31.15
N ALA A 192 16.19 4.22 31.70
CA ALA A 192 16.86 4.41 32.99
C ALA A 192 17.92 5.53 32.93
N ALA A 193 18.62 5.67 31.81
CA ALA A 193 19.58 6.75 31.58
C ALA A 193 18.86 8.11 31.43
N ALA A 194 17.75 8.17 30.70
CA ALA A 194 16.94 9.38 30.55
C ALA A 194 16.28 9.81 31.89
N GLU A 195 15.84 8.87 32.72
CA GLU A 195 15.31 9.14 34.05
C GLU A 195 16.41 9.66 35.02
N ALA A 196 17.64 9.15 34.89
CA ALA A 196 18.78 9.63 35.67
C ALA A 196 19.21 11.05 35.25
N GLU A 197 19.11 11.40 33.95
CA GLU A 197 19.44 12.73 33.44
C GLU A 197 18.34 13.77 33.73
N ALA A 198 17.08 13.32 33.80
CA ALA A 198 15.92 14.16 34.13
C ALA A 198 15.83 14.51 35.64
N GLY A 199 16.68 13.97 36.48
CA GLY A 199 16.82 14.36 37.91
C GLY A 199 15.56 14.14 38.74
N VAL A 200 14.75 13.14 38.43
CA VAL A 200 13.60 12.76 39.27
C VAL A 200 14.11 11.97 40.46
N VAL A 201 14.50 12.69 41.51
CA VAL A 201 14.73 12.12 42.84
C VAL A 201 13.40 11.57 43.33
N ALA A 202 13.25 10.26 43.33
CA ALA A 202 12.16 9.62 44.04
C ALA A 202 12.26 9.98 45.52
N THR A 203 11.48 10.93 45.95
CA THR A 203 11.27 11.23 47.36
C THR A 203 10.45 10.10 47.95
N GLU A 204 11.12 9.22 48.68
CA GLU A 204 10.51 8.35 49.68
C GLU A 204 9.70 9.23 50.66
N ALA A 205 8.41 9.22 50.54
CA ALA A 205 7.53 9.81 51.54
C ALA A 205 6.92 8.72 52.40
N ALA A 206 7.44 8.71 53.59
CA ALA A 206 7.02 8.01 54.78
C ALA A 206 5.49 7.87 54.95
N THR A 207 5.12 6.68 55.38
CA THR A 207 3.86 6.38 56.07
C THR A 207 3.72 7.20 57.34
N PRO A 208 2.55 7.68 57.71
CA PRO A 208 2.10 7.55 59.06
C PRO A 208 0.78 6.82 59.20
N SER A 209 0.78 5.85 60.05
CA SER A 209 -0.38 5.23 60.69
C SER A 209 -1.25 6.27 61.39
N GLY A 210 -2.54 6.10 61.33
CA GLY A 210 -3.49 6.87 62.14
C GLY A 210 -4.86 6.24 61.98
N ASP A 211 -5.17 5.32 62.91
CA ASP A 211 -6.50 4.89 63.32
C ASP A 211 -7.43 6.09 63.51
N VAL A 212 -8.71 5.94 63.13
CA VAL A 212 -9.87 6.21 63.96
C VAL A 212 -11.15 5.82 63.23
N GLU A 213 -11.90 5.03 63.94
CA GLU A 213 -13.26 4.52 63.79
C GLU A 213 -14.29 5.59 63.48
N THR A 214 -15.37 5.10 62.95
CA THR A 214 -16.76 5.19 63.46
C THR A 214 -17.81 5.71 62.46
N GLU A 215 -18.74 4.81 62.22
CA GLU A 215 -20.19 4.93 62.06
C GLU A 215 -20.81 5.88 61.02
N GLY A 216 -21.67 5.26 60.22
CA GLY A 216 -23.12 5.42 60.44
C GLY A 216 -23.91 5.94 59.25
N GLY A 217 -24.88 5.19 58.84
CA GLY A 217 -26.17 5.66 58.31
C GLY A 217 -26.24 5.72 56.80
N SER A 218 -26.84 4.75 56.17
CA SER A 218 -28.28 4.49 56.05
C SER A 218 -28.98 5.33 54.99
N SER A 219 -29.62 4.56 54.10
CA SER A 219 -30.90 4.83 53.40
C SER A 219 -30.87 5.96 52.36
N ASP A 220 -31.50 5.90 51.31
CA ASP A 220 -32.67 5.23 50.73
C ASP A 220 -32.85 5.74 49.31
N GLU A 221 -33.32 4.80 48.48
CA GLU A 221 -34.46 4.91 47.59
C GLU A 221 -34.70 6.18 46.74
N ASN A 222 -34.83 6.01 45.47
CA ASN A 222 -36.14 6.04 44.71
C ASN A 222 -35.79 6.21 43.23
N ALA A 223 -36.00 5.24 42.40
CA ALA A 223 -37.22 4.82 41.76
C ALA A 223 -37.93 5.89 40.95
N SER A 224 -38.25 5.43 39.79
CA SER A 224 -39.45 5.78 39.01
C SER A 224 -39.24 6.82 37.91
N SER A 225 -39.41 6.42 36.74
CA SER A 225 -40.60 6.06 35.99
C SER A 225 -40.85 6.97 34.80
N ALA A 226 -41.07 6.29 33.75
CA ALA A 226 -42.10 6.46 32.74
C ALA A 226 -41.96 7.60 31.74
N ALA A 227 -41.84 7.25 30.52
CA ALA A 227 -42.87 6.81 29.55
C ALA A 227 -43.39 7.92 28.64
N ALA A 228 -43.45 7.52 27.39
CA ALA A 228 -44.42 7.89 26.36
C ALA A 228 -44.28 9.31 25.76
N ALA A 229 -44.35 9.54 24.47
CA ALA A 229 -45.19 9.03 23.42
C ALA A 229 -44.80 9.68 22.08
N VAL A 230 -44.91 8.92 21.04
CA VAL A 230 -45.16 9.37 19.66
C VAL A 230 -46.56 10.03 19.62
N PRO A 231 -46.84 11.02 18.74
CA PRO A 231 -47.19 10.66 17.38
C PRO A 231 -46.89 11.70 16.27
N GLN A 232 -46.71 11.16 15.06
CA GLN A 232 -47.28 11.48 13.74
C GLN A 232 -47.67 12.95 13.40
N SER A 233 -47.06 13.42 12.36
CA SER A 233 -47.74 13.84 11.13
C SER A 233 -46.75 13.85 9.98
#